data_73acaf1308e285922a3aa42a0752a16c
#
_entry.id   73acaf1308e285922a3aa42a0752a16c
#
_cell.length_a   1.000
_cell.length_b   1.000
_cell.length_c   1.000
_cell.angle_alpha   90.00
_cell.angle_beta   90.00
_cell.angle_gamma   90.00
#
_symmetry.space_group_name_H-M   'P 1'
#
loop_
_entity.id
_entity.type
_entity.pdbx_description
1 polymer ?
#
loop_
_entity_poly.entity_id
_entity_poly.type
_entity_poly.pdbx_seq_one_letter_code
_entity_poly.pdbx_strand_id
1 'polypeptide(L)'
;MAASESDPDRRSALEEIAKTNEAILDNPPATLRQACQWIIWYHLASRTYNRDGAGGQIDALLKPYYEKDLAEGRIDKDPAGYFLACFLINDPIYWQLGGPDENGVDQTSEISYLILDAADKINTSLNITVRVHDGLDKALMRKAVECLVRNKNGWPRFSGDQALVDGFVRCGFSESLARRRIAVGCNWMSLPGLEYTMNDLVKVNMAKVFEVAFKEEEEFNGTADLWDRFVLHLRTAVHTAAEGIRHHLAYQRYNEPEYSLHTAKLRKTQNLPPP
;
A
#
# COMPACT_ATOMS: atom_id res chain seq x y z
N MET A 1 -25.30 -19.33 11.96
CA MET A 1 -24.15 -20.21 11.64
C MET A 1 -23.62 -20.90 12.89
N ALA A 2 -23.17 -20.20 13.93
CA ALA A 2 -22.67 -20.84 15.15
C ALA A 2 -23.68 -21.83 15.78
N ALA A 3 -24.95 -21.44 15.93
CA ALA A 3 -25.98 -22.28 16.54
C ALA A 3 -26.28 -23.59 15.80
N SER A 4 -25.96 -23.70 14.52
CA SER A 4 -26.13 -24.91 13.70
C SER A 4 -24.83 -25.70 13.46
N GLU A 5 -23.70 -25.24 13.98
CA GLU A 5 -22.41 -25.91 13.85
C GLU A 5 -22.31 -27.07 14.85
N SER A 6 -21.99 -28.25 14.37
CA SER A 6 -21.89 -29.46 15.19
C SER A 6 -20.51 -29.66 15.83
N ASP A 7 -19.46 -29.17 15.16
CA ASP A 7 -18.10 -29.21 15.66
C ASP A 7 -17.91 -28.15 16.76
N PRO A 8 -17.53 -28.52 17.99
CA PRO A 8 -17.43 -27.58 19.11
C PRO A 8 -16.35 -26.52 18.92
N ASP A 9 -15.23 -26.86 18.28
CA ASP A 9 -14.14 -25.91 18.07
C ASP A 9 -14.53 -24.86 17.00
N ARG A 10 -15.16 -25.32 15.93
CA ARG A 10 -15.69 -24.42 14.89
C ARG A 10 -16.85 -23.55 15.41
N ARG A 11 -17.71 -24.10 16.26
CA ARG A 11 -18.77 -23.33 16.92
C ARG A 11 -18.18 -22.22 17.77
N SER A 12 -17.21 -22.55 18.62
CA SER A 12 -16.51 -21.57 19.45
C SER A 12 -15.85 -20.46 18.61
N ALA A 13 -15.16 -20.82 17.53
CA ALA A 13 -14.56 -19.86 16.62
C ALA A 13 -15.61 -18.92 15.97
N LEU A 14 -16.76 -19.45 15.56
CA LEU A 14 -17.84 -18.65 14.98
C LEU A 14 -18.50 -17.72 16.03
N GLU A 15 -18.64 -18.16 17.26
CA GLU A 15 -19.13 -17.32 18.38
C GLU A 15 -18.18 -16.18 18.68
N GLU A 16 -16.87 -16.45 18.68
CA GLU A 16 -15.83 -15.44 18.85
C GLU A 16 -15.81 -14.41 17.69
N ILE A 17 -16.01 -14.86 16.46
CA ILE A 17 -16.16 -13.95 15.31
C ILE A 17 -17.40 -13.07 15.48
N ALA A 18 -18.54 -13.66 15.90
CA ALA A 18 -19.77 -12.91 16.13
C ALA A 18 -19.56 -11.84 17.20
N LYS A 19 -19.02 -12.20 18.37
CA LYS A 19 -18.69 -11.24 19.45
C LYS A 19 -17.76 -10.12 18.98
N THR A 20 -16.74 -10.46 18.17
CA THR A 20 -15.83 -9.47 17.61
C THR A 20 -16.56 -8.48 16.73
N ASN A 21 -17.44 -8.96 15.84
CA ASN A 21 -18.22 -8.11 14.96
C ASN A 21 -19.22 -7.24 15.74
N GLU A 22 -19.94 -7.80 16.71
CA GLU A 22 -20.85 -7.04 17.58
C GLU A 22 -20.13 -5.91 18.32
N ALA A 23 -18.92 -6.17 18.81
CA ALA A 23 -18.14 -5.16 19.55
C ALA A 23 -17.73 -3.95 18.69
N ILE A 24 -17.49 -4.15 17.38
CA ILE A 24 -17.05 -3.09 16.47
C ILE A 24 -18.17 -2.44 15.67
N LEU A 25 -19.43 -2.84 15.87
CA LEU A 25 -20.57 -2.21 15.19
C LEU A 25 -20.73 -0.73 15.57
N ASP A 26 -20.73 -0.46 16.87
CA ASP A 26 -21.00 0.88 17.40
C ASP A 26 -19.80 1.50 18.12
N ASN A 27 -18.68 0.77 18.21
CA ASN A 27 -17.49 1.21 18.94
C ASN A 27 -16.23 1.08 18.07
N PRO A 28 -15.24 1.94 18.26
CA PRO A 28 -13.93 1.74 17.66
C PRO A 28 -13.28 0.45 18.17
N PRO A 29 -12.41 -0.19 17.37
CA PRO A 29 -11.66 -1.37 17.81
C PRO A 29 -10.89 -1.10 19.11
N ALA A 30 -10.88 -2.06 20.02
CA ALA A 30 -10.18 -1.96 21.29
C ALA A 30 -9.04 -3.01 21.43
N THR A 31 -9.03 -4.04 20.58
CA THR A 31 -8.06 -5.14 20.60
C THR A 31 -7.46 -5.37 19.22
N LEU A 32 -6.33 -6.08 19.15
CA LEU A 32 -5.68 -6.45 17.88
C LEU A 32 -6.65 -7.22 16.95
N ARG A 33 -7.37 -8.19 17.50
CA ARG A 33 -8.36 -8.98 16.74
C ARG A 33 -9.47 -8.10 16.16
N GLN A 34 -10.00 -7.18 16.96
CA GLN A 34 -11.04 -6.23 16.53
C GLN A 34 -10.50 -5.28 15.46
N ALA A 35 -9.27 -4.78 15.61
CA ALA A 35 -8.64 -3.91 14.64
C ALA A 35 -8.46 -4.61 13.28
N CYS A 36 -7.95 -5.84 13.27
CA CYS A 36 -7.84 -6.66 12.06
C CYS A 36 -9.22 -6.86 11.40
N GLN A 37 -10.24 -7.22 12.17
CA GLN A 37 -11.60 -7.44 11.66
C GLN A 37 -12.22 -6.16 11.10
N TRP A 38 -12.05 -5.02 11.77
CA TRP A 38 -12.55 -3.73 11.33
C TRP A 38 -11.91 -3.28 10.01
N ILE A 39 -10.58 -3.45 9.88
CA ILE A 39 -9.86 -3.13 8.65
C ILE A 39 -10.36 -3.99 7.48
N ILE A 40 -10.58 -5.28 7.70
CA ILE A 40 -11.14 -6.18 6.66
C ILE A 40 -12.51 -5.68 6.17
N TRP A 41 -13.40 -5.31 7.09
CA TRP A 41 -14.72 -4.77 6.73
C TRP A 41 -14.63 -3.45 5.99
N TYR A 42 -13.77 -2.54 6.46
CA TYR A 42 -13.54 -1.26 5.79
C TYR A 42 -13.03 -1.45 4.35
N HIS A 43 -12.05 -2.33 4.17
CA HIS A 43 -11.53 -2.63 2.84
C HIS A 43 -12.55 -3.33 1.95
N LEU A 44 -13.33 -4.26 2.48
CA LEU A 44 -14.39 -4.91 1.73
C LEU A 44 -15.41 -3.88 1.21
N ALA A 45 -15.83 -2.95 2.05
CA ALA A 45 -16.71 -1.87 1.66
C ALA A 45 -16.07 -0.92 0.64
N SER A 46 -14.81 -0.50 0.88
CA SER A 46 -14.11 0.43 -0.01
C SER A 46 -13.81 -0.16 -1.39
N ARG A 47 -13.60 -1.47 -1.49
CA ARG A 47 -13.36 -2.16 -2.78
C ARG A 47 -14.55 -2.15 -3.72
N THR A 48 -15.75 -1.87 -3.24
CA THR A 48 -16.90 -1.65 -4.12
C THR A 48 -16.72 -0.43 -5.01
N TYR A 49 -15.88 0.51 -4.58
CA TYR A 49 -15.61 1.78 -5.28
C TYR A 49 -14.19 1.84 -5.85
N ASN A 50 -13.21 1.22 -5.20
CA ASN A 50 -11.82 1.23 -5.63
C ASN A 50 -11.21 -0.18 -5.59
N ARG A 51 -10.88 -0.71 -6.76
CA ARG A 51 -10.43 -2.11 -6.92
C ARG A 51 -9.03 -2.38 -6.40
N ASP A 52 -8.14 -1.38 -6.40
CA ASP A 52 -6.71 -1.56 -6.12
C ASP A 52 -6.29 -1.22 -4.70
N GLY A 53 -7.22 -1.08 -3.80
CA GLY A 53 -7.09 -0.66 -2.40
C GLY A 53 -5.67 -0.67 -1.82
N ALA A 54 -5.24 0.47 -1.31
CA ALA A 54 -4.06 0.55 -0.47
C ALA A 54 -4.43 0.20 0.96
N GLY A 55 -3.72 -0.75 1.55
CA GLY A 55 -3.92 -1.11 2.94
C GLY A 55 -3.31 -0.10 3.91
N GLY A 56 -2.26 0.57 3.51
CA GLY A 56 -1.50 1.48 4.36
C GLY A 56 -0.33 0.79 5.07
N GLN A 57 0.21 1.46 6.08
CA GLN A 57 1.31 0.96 6.89
C GLN A 57 0.76 0.11 8.04
N ILE A 58 0.65 -1.18 7.81
CA ILE A 58 -0.07 -2.12 8.68
C ILE A 58 0.56 -2.25 10.07
N ASP A 59 1.88 -2.24 10.18
CA ASP A 59 2.57 -2.33 11.47
C ASP A 59 2.28 -1.10 12.34
N ALA A 60 2.34 0.11 11.79
CA ALA A 60 1.98 1.32 12.51
C ALA A 60 0.49 1.35 12.90
N LEU A 61 -0.40 0.87 12.02
CA LEU A 61 -1.84 0.80 12.29
C LEU A 61 -2.18 -0.17 13.42
N LEU A 62 -1.54 -1.34 13.45
CA LEU A 62 -1.87 -2.41 14.40
C LEU A 62 -1.06 -2.33 15.71
N LYS A 63 0.09 -1.64 15.71
CA LYS A 63 0.98 -1.51 16.88
C LYS A 63 0.26 -1.12 18.16
N PRO A 64 -0.58 -0.06 18.21
CA PRO A 64 -1.20 0.37 19.46
C PRO A 64 -2.11 -0.71 20.08
N TYR A 65 -2.80 -1.47 19.25
CA TYR A 65 -3.69 -2.56 19.70
C TYR A 65 -2.90 -3.76 20.19
N TYR A 66 -1.83 -4.11 19.48
CA TYR A 66 -0.93 -5.19 19.87
C TYR A 66 -0.25 -4.90 21.21
N GLU A 67 0.36 -3.72 21.35
CA GLU A 67 1.06 -3.31 22.57
C GLU A 67 0.11 -3.25 23.78
N LYS A 68 -1.12 -2.76 23.57
CA LYS A 68 -2.15 -2.73 24.61
C LYS A 68 -2.57 -4.13 25.03
N ASP A 69 -2.86 -5.01 24.08
CA ASP A 69 -3.28 -6.38 24.37
C ASP A 69 -2.19 -7.17 25.09
N LEU A 70 -0.91 -6.94 24.71
CA LEU A 70 0.25 -7.54 25.35
C LEU A 70 0.40 -7.03 26.79
N ALA A 71 0.33 -5.71 27.01
CA ALA A 71 0.45 -5.09 28.33
C ALA A 71 -0.66 -5.51 29.29
N GLU A 72 -1.87 -5.73 28.78
CA GLU A 72 -3.02 -6.19 29.58
C GLU A 72 -3.08 -7.74 29.70
N GLY A 73 -2.14 -8.45 29.15
CA GLY A 73 -2.07 -9.92 29.22
C GLY A 73 -3.20 -10.64 28.47
N ARG A 74 -3.85 -9.96 27.49
CA ARG A 74 -4.91 -10.55 26.67
C ARG A 74 -4.38 -11.43 25.57
N ILE A 75 -3.17 -11.17 25.11
CA ILE A 75 -2.53 -11.87 24.01
C ILE A 75 -1.03 -12.01 24.26
N ASP A 76 -0.43 -13.03 23.70
CA ASP A 76 1.01 -13.18 23.53
C ASP A 76 1.36 -13.27 22.03
N LYS A 77 2.62 -13.60 21.72
CA LYS A 77 3.12 -13.60 20.34
C LYS A 77 2.46 -14.63 19.43
N ASP A 78 2.14 -15.81 19.95
CA ASP A 78 1.60 -16.89 19.12
C ASP A 78 0.17 -16.62 18.67
N PRO A 79 -0.79 -16.27 19.54
CA PRO A 79 -2.10 -15.81 19.13
C PRO A 79 -2.07 -14.54 18.25
N ALA A 80 -1.15 -13.59 18.52
CA ALA A 80 -0.99 -12.42 17.68
C ALA A 80 -0.58 -12.82 16.24
N GLY A 81 0.43 -13.71 16.13
CA GLY A 81 0.85 -14.26 14.84
C GLY A 81 -0.28 -14.97 14.09
N TYR A 82 -1.13 -15.70 14.79
CA TYR A 82 -2.30 -16.34 14.21
C TYR A 82 -3.33 -15.33 13.66
N PHE A 83 -3.66 -14.28 14.43
CA PHE A 83 -4.57 -13.25 13.94
C PHE A 83 -4.02 -12.49 12.74
N LEU A 84 -2.72 -12.19 12.75
CA LEU A 84 -2.05 -11.56 11.60
C LEU A 84 -2.04 -12.47 10.37
N ALA A 85 -1.83 -13.77 10.55
CA ALA A 85 -1.94 -14.74 9.46
C ALA A 85 -3.34 -14.78 8.86
N CYS A 86 -4.38 -14.89 9.70
CA CYS A 86 -5.77 -14.84 9.26
C CYS A 86 -6.08 -13.53 8.54
N PHE A 87 -5.61 -12.41 9.06
CA PHE A 87 -5.78 -11.09 8.44
C PHE A 87 -5.15 -11.05 7.03
N LEU A 88 -3.90 -11.46 6.88
CA LEU A 88 -3.18 -11.43 5.61
C LEU A 88 -3.80 -12.36 4.55
N ILE A 89 -4.35 -13.50 4.94
CA ILE A 89 -5.06 -14.42 4.03
C ILE A 89 -6.36 -13.78 3.53
N ASN A 90 -7.11 -13.13 4.42
CA ASN A 90 -8.41 -12.55 4.08
C ASN A 90 -8.30 -11.21 3.35
N ASP A 91 -7.20 -10.49 3.57
CA ASP A 91 -6.96 -9.18 2.98
C ASP A 91 -5.55 -9.07 2.36
N PRO A 92 -5.26 -9.80 1.26
CA PRO A 92 -3.95 -9.83 0.61
C PRO A 92 -3.71 -8.61 -0.28
N ILE A 93 -4.16 -7.43 0.13
CA ILE A 93 -3.96 -6.16 -0.59
C ILE A 93 -2.56 -5.59 -0.35
N TYR A 94 -2.32 -4.38 -0.84
CA TYR A 94 -1.02 -3.72 -0.77
C TYR A 94 -0.75 -3.14 0.62
N TRP A 95 -0.02 -3.88 1.44
CA TRP A 95 0.42 -3.50 2.77
C TRP A 95 1.86 -3.00 2.78
N GLN A 96 2.16 -2.13 3.70
CA GLN A 96 3.49 -1.55 3.88
C GLN A 96 3.99 -1.76 5.31
N LEU A 97 5.28 -2.00 5.46
CA LEU A 97 5.98 -2.17 6.73
C LEU A 97 7.15 -1.18 6.83
N GLY A 98 7.44 -0.79 8.05
CA GLY A 98 8.56 0.10 8.35
C GLY A 98 8.38 1.47 7.72
N GLY A 99 9.45 2.22 7.66
CA GLY A 99 9.42 3.57 7.14
C GLY A 99 9.36 4.61 8.24
N PRO A 100 9.74 5.85 7.93
CA PRO A 100 9.74 6.92 8.91
C PRO A 100 8.33 7.43 9.18
N ASP A 101 8.11 7.92 10.39
CA ASP A 101 6.98 8.78 10.71
C ASP A 101 7.14 10.18 10.08
N GLU A 102 6.23 11.09 10.40
CA GLU A 102 6.28 12.48 9.92
C GLU A 102 7.53 13.26 10.36
N ASN A 103 8.20 12.81 11.45
CA ASN A 103 9.42 13.39 11.99
C ASN A 103 10.70 12.69 11.49
N GLY A 104 10.57 11.64 10.69
CA GLY A 104 11.69 10.86 10.16
C GLY A 104 12.15 9.72 11.05
N VAL A 105 11.41 9.39 12.11
CA VAL A 105 11.73 8.29 13.03
C VAL A 105 11.21 6.96 12.48
N ASP A 106 12.07 5.95 12.42
CA ASP A 106 11.70 4.61 11.97
C ASP A 106 10.58 4.01 12.82
N GLN A 107 9.56 3.48 12.17
CA GLN A 107 8.37 2.90 12.81
C GLN A 107 8.46 1.39 13.00
N THR A 108 9.59 0.78 12.68
CA THR A 108 9.82 -0.65 12.91
C THR A 108 9.59 -1.00 14.38
N SER A 109 8.81 -2.03 14.62
CA SER A 109 8.48 -2.52 15.97
C SER A 109 8.33 -4.04 15.96
N GLU A 110 8.05 -4.64 17.11
CA GLU A 110 7.90 -6.09 17.24
C GLU A 110 6.82 -6.64 16.28
N ILE A 111 5.71 -5.92 16.11
CA ILE A 111 4.63 -6.35 15.21
C ILE A 111 5.08 -6.37 13.74
N SER A 112 6.06 -5.54 13.33
CA SER A 112 6.63 -5.58 11.97
C SER A 112 7.27 -6.94 11.70
N TYR A 113 7.98 -7.48 12.67
CA TYR A 113 8.58 -8.83 12.60
C TYR A 113 7.53 -9.93 12.63
N LEU A 114 6.51 -9.81 13.47
CA LEU A 114 5.42 -10.80 13.56
C LEU A 114 4.63 -10.87 12.24
N ILE A 115 4.43 -9.74 11.55
CA ILE A 115 3.77 -9.71 10.24
C ILE A 115 4.60 -10.45 9.20
N LEU A 116 5.93 -10.24 9.16
CA LEU A 116 6.81 -10.99 8.25
C LEU A 116 6.82 -12.49 8.58
N ASP A 117 6.83 -12.87 9.88
CA ASP A 117 6.76 -14.26 10.29
C ASP A 117 5.44 -14.93 9.91
N ALA A 118 4.33 -14.23 10.09
CA ALA A 118 3.01 -14.70 9.68
C ALA A 118 2.96 -14.90 8.16
N ALA A 119 3.44 -13.91 7.41
CA ALA A 119 3.50 -13.95 5.95
C ALA A 119 4.38 -15.11 5.43
N ASP A 120 5.53 -15.33 6.06
CA ASP A 120 6.46 -16.41 5.72
C ASP A 120 5.85 -17.81 5.98
N LYS A 121 5.15 -17.97 7.11
CA LYS A 121 4.44 -19.21 7.45
C LYS A 121 3.30 -19.53 6.49
N ILE A 122 2.54 -18.52 6.07
CA ILE A 122 1.43 -18.68 5.11
C ILE A 122 1.98 -19.07 3.74
N ASN A 123 3.10 -18.51 3.33
CA ASN A 123 3.78 -18.72 2.05
C ASN A 123 2.83 -18.67 0.83
N THR A 124 1.95 -17.69 0.80
CA THR A 124 1.04 -17.43 -0.33
C THR A 124 1.38 -16.09 -0.98
N SER A 125 0.74 -15.77 -2.10
CA SER A 125 0.92 -14.48 -2.77
C SER A 125 0.38 -13.36 -1.90
N LEU A 126 1.29 -12.50 -1.43
CA LEU A 126 1.00 -11.32 -0.64
C LEU A 126 1.61 -10.08 -1.29
N ASN A 127 1.04 -8.93 -0.99
CA ASN A 127 1.56 -7.65 -1.50
C ASN A 127 2.11 -6.80 -0.33
N ILE A 128 3.16 -7.29 0.30
CA ILE A 128 3.86 -6.58 1.37
C ILE A 128 5.03 -5.80 0.79
N THR A 129 5.15 -4.52 1.13
CA THR A 129 6.24 -3.63 0.74
C THR A 129 6.97 -3.15 1.99
N VAL A 130 8.28 -3.32 2.05
CA VAL A 130 9.12 -2.72 3.10
C VAL A 130 9.64 -1.38 2.60
N ARG A 131 9.44 -0.32 3.37
CA ARG A 131 10.01 1.01 3.08
C ARG A 131 11.46 1.05 3.50
N VAL A 132 12.33 1.40 2.55
CA VAL A 132 13.79 1.45 2.76
C VAL A 132 14.23 2.90 2.89
N HIS A 133 14.76 3.25 4.06
CA HIS A 133 15.33 4.57 4.38
C HIS A 133 16.57 4.39 5.25
N ASP A 134 17.35 5.45 5.43
CA ASP A 134 18.65 5.38 6.12
C ASP A 134 18.54 4.92 7.59
N GLY A 135 17.42 5.24 8.25
CA GLY A 135 17.14 4.84 9.63
C GLY A 135 16.47 3.48 9.80
N LEU A 136 16.19 2.74 8.72
CA LEU A 136 15.50 1.45 8.79
C LEU A 136 16.29 0.45 9.64
N ASP A 137 15.58 -0.25 10.53
CA ASP A 137 16.16 -1.34 11.31
C ASP A 137 16.79 -2.40 10.40
N LYS A 138 18.10 -2.58 10.56
CA LYS A 138 18.90 -3.51 9.75
C LYS A 138 18.47 -4.97 9.93
N ALA A 139 17.93 -5.33 11.10
CA ALA A 139 17.44 -6.69 11.35
C ALA A 139 16.13 -6.93 10.60
N LEU A 140 15.21 -5.94 10.54
CA LEU A 140 14.00 -6.02 9.73
C LEU A 140 14.36 -6.15 8.24
N MET A 141 15.29 -5.34 7.75
CA MET A 141 15.76 -5.43 6.36
C MET A 141 16.32 -6.81 6.04
N ARG A 142 17.17 -7.35 6.91
CA ARG A 142 17.74 -8.70 6.74
C ARG A 142 16.63 -9.76 6.68
N LYS A 143 15.71 -9.75 7.64
CA LYS A 143 14.58 -10.68 7.68
C LYS A 143 13.72 -10.61 6.42
N ALA A 144 13.43 -9.42 5.94
CA ALA A 144 12.66 -9.21 4.71
C ALA A 144 13.37 -9.79 3.47
N VAL A 145 14.68 -9.59 3.34
CA VAL A 145 15.49 -10.18 2.27
C VAL A 145 15.53 -11.71 2.39
N GLU A 146 15.68 -12.26 3.59
CA GLU A 146 15.64 -13.71 3.83
C GLU A 146 14.31 -14.33 3.41
N CYS A 147 13.17 -13.68 3.73
CA CYS A 147 11.85 -14.09 3.26
C CYS A 147 11.77 -14.10 1.72
N LEU A 148 12.20 -13.01 1.07
CA LEU A 148 12.20 -12.91 -0.39
C LEU A 148 13.00 -14.02 -1.07
N VAL A 149 14.23 -14.27 -0.58
CA VAL A 149 15.13 -15.28 -1.14
C VAL A 149 14.60 -16.69 -0.93
N ARG A 150 14.02 -16.97 0.25
CA ARG A 150 13.46 -18.28 0.59
C ARG A 150 12.21 -18.61 -0.20
N ASN A 151 11.26 -17.68 -0.25
CA ASN A 151 9.94 -17.92 -0.81
C ASN A 151 9.90 -17.84 -2.33
N LYS A 152 10.78 -17.07 -2.97
CA LYS A 152 10.89 -16.92 -4.43
C LYS A 152 9.59 -16.51 -5.13
N ASN A 153 8.66 -15.88 -4.40
CA ASN A 153 7.34 -15.47 -4.88
C ASN A 153 7.20 -13.95 -5.08
N GLY A 154 8.32 -13.21 -5.00
CA GLY A 154 8.36 -11.77 -5.28
C GLY A 154 7.95 -10.87 -4.12
N TRP A 155 7.76 -11.38 -2.91
CA TRP A 155 7.50 -10.58 -1.73
C TRP A 155 8.49 -10.91 -0.58
N PRO A 156 8.70 -9.98 0.37
CA PRO A 156 8.25 -8.58 0.32
C PRO A 156 8.97 -7.79 -0.78
N ARG A 157 8.28 -6.76 -1.28
CA ARG A 157 8.88 -5.77 -2.18
C ARG A 157 9.59 -4.70 -1.35
N PHE A 158 10.47 -3.95 -1.98
CA PHE A 158 11.19 -2.86 -1.36
C PHE A 158 10.91 -1.54 -2.07
N SER A 159 10.67 -0.48 -1.29
CA SER A 159 10.40 0.85 -1.82
C SER A 159 11.35 1.85 -1.16
N GLY A 160 12.29 2.41 -1.94
CA GLY A 160 13.19 3.48 -1.48
C GLY A 160 12.39 4.71 -1.08
N ASP A 161 12.78 5.35 0.01
CA ASP A 161 11.97 6.41 0.61
C ASP A 161 12.37 7.81 0.15
N GLN A 162 13.65 8.18 0.24
CA GLN A 162 14.08 9.56 0.07
C GLN A 162 13.70 10.16 -1.29
N ALA A 163 13.96 9.44 -2.39
CA ALA A 163 13.67 9.95 -3.73
C ALA A 163 12.16 10.19 -3.96
N LEU A 164 11.31 9.40 -3.32
CA LEU A 164 9.85 9.54 -3.40
C LEU A 164 9.37 10.70 -2.54
N VAL A 165 9.89 10.86 -1.33
CA VAL A 165 9.62 12.02 -0.48
C VAL A 165 10.01 13.30 -1.20
N ASP A 166 11.22 13.37 -1.77
CA ASP A 166 11.69 14.51 -2.58
C ASP A 166 10.78 14.78 -3.77
N GLY A 167 10.24 13.71 -4.39
CA GLY A 167 9.28 13.82 -5.47
C GLY A 167 8.00 14.55 -5.03
N PHE A 168 7.41 14.14 -3.92
CA PHE A 168 6.23 14.81 -3.35
C PHE A 168 6.53 16.25 -2.94
N VAL A 169 7.70 16.52 -2.34
CA VAL A 169 8.11 17.88 -1.98
C VAL A 169 8.22 18.78 -3.22
N ARG A 170 8.80 18.28 -4.32
CA ARG A 170 8.80 19.00 -5.60
C ARG A 170 7.41 19.27 -6.16
N CYS A 171 6.44 18.44 -5.82
CA CYS A 171 5.03 18.63 -6.17
C CYS A 171 4.27 19.57 -5.21
N GLY A 172 4.96 20.18 -4.24
CA GLY A 172 4.38 21.18 -3.33
C GLY A 172 3.83 20.63 -2.01
N PHE A 173 4.08 19.35 -1.69
CA PHE A 173 3.72 18.79 -0.39
C PHE A 173 4.81 19.11 0.66
N SER A 174 4.42 19.26 1.92
CA SER A 174 5.40 19.34 3.01
C SER A 174 6.13 18.01 3.18
N GLU A 175 7.37 18.06 3.65
CA GLU A 175 8.17 16.84 3.86
C GLU A 175 7.52 15.89 4.87
N SER A 176 6.96 16.41 5.97
CA SER A 176 6.25 15.63 6.97
C SER A 176 5.05 14.89 6.37
N LEU A 177 4.33 15.55 5.46
CA LEU A 177 3.21 14.92 4.75
C LEU A 177 3.71 13.89 3.72
N ALA A 178 4.77 14.22 2.98
CA ALA A 178 5.37 13.33 2.01
C ALA A 178 5.89 12.02 2.66
N ARG A 179 6.39 12.08 3.89
CA ARG A 179 6.78 10.90 4.67
C ARG A 179 5.64 9.97 5.01
N ARG A 180 4.39 10.44 4.99
CA ARG A 180 3.19 9.61 5.21
C ARG A 180 2.77 8.80 3.99
N ARG A 181 3.53 8.88 2.89
CA ARG A 181 3.27 8.14 1.67
C ARG A 181 3.11 6.64 1.92
N ILE A 182 2.29 6.00 1.13
CA ILE A 182 2.16 4.55 1.07
C ILE A 182 2.35 4.06 -0.35
N ALA A 183 2.82 2.83 -0.48
CA ALA A 183 2.84 2.12 -1.76
C ALA A 183 1.45 1.54 -2.04
N VAL A 184 0.91 1.87 -3.19
CA VAL A 184 -0.41 1.43 -3.66
C VAL A 184 -0.24 0.67 -4.96
N GLY A 185 -0.99 -0.40 -5.15
CA GLY A 185 -0.89 -1.18 -6.37
C GLY A 185 0.53 -1.70 -6.62
N CYS A 186 0.93 -1.76 -7.87
CA CYS A 186 2.22 -2.33 -8.24
C CYS A 186 3.40 -1.43 -7.91
N ASN A 187 3.30 -0.11 -8.13
CA ASN A 187 4.39 0.86 -7.93
C ASN A 187 3.90 2.29 -7.68
N TRP A 188 2.65 2.50 -7.35
CA TRP A 188 2.15 3.84 -7.09
C TRP A 188 2.44 4.28 -5.67
N MET A 189 2.57 5.59 -5.52
CA MET A 189 2.65 6.24 -4.23
C MET A 189 1.43 7.12 -4.04
N SER A 190 0.86 7.07 -2.85
CA SER A 190 -0.29 7.87 -2.48
C SER A 190 -0.11 8.46 -1.09
N LEU A 191 -0.83 9.52 -0.80
CA LEU A 191 -0.91 10.14 0.52
C LEU A 191 -2.26 9.79 1.14
N PRO A 192 -2.31 8.92 2.16
CA PRO A 192 -3.56 8.47 2.76
C PRO A 192 -4.47 9.62 3.18
N GLY A 193 -5.73 9.56 2.75
CA GLY A 193 -6.74 10.59 3.07
C GLY A 193 -6.63 11.89 2.28
N LEU A 194 -5.60 12.08 1.43
CA LEU A 194 -5.37 13.30 0.67
C LEU A 194 -5.38 13.11 -0.83
N GLU A 195 -5.06 11.92 -1.29
CA GLU A 195 -5.04 11.58 -2.70
C GLU A 195 -5.79 10.29 -2.96
N TYR A 196 -6.58 10.33 -4.00
CA TYR A 196 -7.14 9.15 -4.61
C TYR A 196 -6.26 8.78 -5.81
N THR A 197 -5.66 7.62 -5.75
CA THR A 197 -4.78 7.17 -6.82
C THR A 197 -5.61 6.49 -7.90
N MET A 198 -5.68 7.13 -9.06
CA MET A 198 -6.24 6.52 -10.27
C MET A 198 -5.15 5.67 -10.93
N ASN A 199 -5.30 4.37 -10.84
CA ASN A 199 -4.32 3.44 -11.36
C ASN A 199 -4.60 3.08 -12.81
N ASP A 200 -3.54 2.79 -13.56
CA ASP A 200 -3.61 2.20 -14.91
C ASP A 200 -4.38 3.02 -15.96
N LEU A 201 -4.47 4.32 -15.80
CA LEU A 201 -5.12 5.20 -16.78
C LEU A 201 -4.42 5.15 -18.13
N VAL A 202 -3.08 5.16 -18.10
CA VAL A 202 -2.25 5.13 -19.30
C VAL A 202 -1.00 4.28 -19.04
N LYS A 203 -0.67 3.42 -19.99
CA LYS A 203 0.55 2.61 -19.98
C LYS A 203 1.42 2.96 -21.18
N VAL A 204 2.70 3.26 -20.94
CA VAL A 204 3.69 3.41 -21.99
C VAL A 204 4.42 2.09 -22.17
N ASN A 205 4.27 1.48 -23.34
CA ASN A 205 5.02 0.27 -23.70
C ASN A 205 6.42 0.66 -24.17
N MET A 206 7.40 0.57 -23.27
CA MET A 206 8.79 0.95 -23.52
C MET A 206 9.42 0.13 -24.65
N ALA A 207 9.12 -1.17 -24.75
CA ALA A 207 9.59 -2.01 -25.84
C ALA A 207 9.06 -1.55 -27.21
N LYS A 208 7.78 -1.12 -27.23
CA LYS A 208 7.18 -0.59 -28.47
C LYS A 208 7.77 0.76 -28.86
N VAL A 209 8.06 1.63 -27.89
CA VAL A 209 8.76 2.89 -28.14
C VAL A 209 10.13 2.64 -28.74
N PHE A 210 10.88 1.68 -28.20
CA PHE A 210 12.17 1.28 -28.74
C PHE A 210 12.05 0.67 -30.12
N GLU A 211 11.08 -0.21 -30.35
CA GLU A 211 10.82 -0.82 -31.67
C GLU A 211 10.54 0.24 -32.74
N VAL A 212 9.76 1.27 -32.41
CA VAL A 212 9.47 2.37 -33.33
C VAL A 212 10.75 3.13 -33.66
N ALA A 213 11.52 3.53 -32.64
CA ALA A 213 12.80 4.21 -32.85
C ALA A 213 13.78 3.38 -33.71
N PHE A 214 13.78 2.05 -33.54
CA PHE A 214 14.65 1.16 -34.27
C PHE A 214 14.21 0.94 -35.73
N LYS A 215 12.93 0.96 -36.02
CA LYS A 215 12.37 0.71 -37.37
C LYS A 215 12.23 1.96 -38.23
N GLU A 216 12.44 3.14 -37.69
CA GLU A 216 12.20 4.41 -38.38
C GLU A 216 13.22 4.65 -39.50
N GLU A 217 14.41 4.09 -39.38
CA GLU A 217 15.45 4.18 -40.40
C GLU A 217 16.18 2.85 -40.58
N GLU A 218 16.73 2.66 -41.79
CA GLU A 218 17.46 1.46 -42.16
C GLU A 218 18.90 1.42 -41.59
N GLU A 219 19.47 2.61 -41.24
CA GLU A 219 20.84 2.73 -40.73
C GLU A 219 20.92 3.71 -39.55
N PHE A 220 21.74 3.33 -38.57
CA PHE A 220 22.08 4.17 -37.41
C PHE A 220 23.56 4.52 -37.39
N ASN A 221 23.89 5.76 -37.06
CA ASN A 221 25.25 6.23 -36.84
C ASN A 221 25.77 5.84 -35.42
N GLY A 222 25.52 4.60 -35.03
CA GLY A 222 25.92 4.06 -33.75
C GLY A 222 24.82 4.10 -32.67
N THR A 223 25.17 3.65 -31.48
CA THR A 223 24.25 3.52 -30.34
C THR A 223 23.73 4.86 -29.81
N ALA A 224 24.51 5.94 -29.97
CA ALA A 224 24.10 7.28 -29.53
C ALA A 224 22.93 7.80 -30.36
N ASP A 225 22.96 7.63 -31.67
CA ASP A 225 21.88 8.04 -32.59
C ASP A 225 20.60 7.26 -32.28
N LEU A 226 20.68 5.95 -32.09
CA LEU A 226 19.56 5.11 -31.68
C LEU A 226 18.99 5.57 -30.33
N TRP A 227 19.85 5.93 -29.38
CA TRP A 227 19.43 6.42 -28.06
C TRP A 227 18.68 7.76 -28.17
N ASP A 228 19.18 8.70 -28.95
CA ASP A 228 18.54 10.00 -29.12
C ASP A 228 17.16 9.86 -29.76
N ARG A 229 16.99 8.99 -30.73
CA ARG A 229 15.68 8.65 -31.33
C ARG A 229 14.76 7.98 -30.33
N PHE A 230 15.24 7.02 -29.59
CA PHE A 230 14.45 6.39 -28.53
C PHE A 230 13.96 7.45 -27.53
N VAL A 231 14.82 8.36 -27.08
CA VAL A 231 14.45 9.44 -26.16
C VAL A 231 13.41 10.38 -26.78
N LEU A 232 13.52 10.70 -28.08
CA LEU A 232 12.53 11.51 -28.80
C LEU A 232 11.15 10.85 -28.79
N HIS A 233 11.08 9.57 -29.19
CA HIS A 233 9.81 8.83 -29.17
C HIS A 233 9.26 8.63 -27.78
N LEU A 234 10.11 8.40 -26.79
CA LEU A 234 9.70 8.30 -25.38
C LEU A 234 9.09 9.62 -24.88
N ARG A 235 9.72 10.76 -25.17
CA ARG A 235 9.17 12.09 -24.84
C ARG A 235 7.79 12.30 -25.49
N THR A 236 7.64 11.93 -26.74
CA THR A 236 6.34 12.02 -27.46
C THR A 236 5.29 11.14 -26.78
N ALA A 237 5.61 9.89 -26.47
CA ALA A 237 4.70 8.97 -25.79
C ALA A 237 4.29 9.47 -24.40
N VAL A 238 5.24 9.97 -23.60
CA VAL A 238 4.97 10.54 -22.27
C VAL A 238 4.11 11.80 -22.37
N HIS A 239 4.40 12.69 -23.34
CA HIS A 239 3.59 13.90 -23.54
C HIS A 239 2.14 13.54 -23.90
N THR A 240 1.95 12.62 -24.85
CA THR A 240 0.62 12.15 -25.25
C THR A 240 -0.13 11.50 -24.08
N ALA A 241 0.58 10.70 -23.28
CA ALA A 241 0.02 10.11 -22.06
C ALA A 241 -0.42 11.17 -21.05
N ALA A 242 0.41 12.20 -20.82
CA ALA A 242 0.08 13.31 -19.92
C ALA A 242 -1.16 14.11 -20.40
N GLU A 243 -1.28 14.37 -21.70
CA GLU A 243 -2.48 15.01 -22.25
C GLU A 243 -3.72 14.13 -22.06
N GLY A 244 -3.61 12.82 -22.31
CA GLY A 244 -4.70 11.88 -22.06
C GLY A 244 -5.15 11.87 -20.58
N ILE A 245 -4.21 11.92 -19.65
CA ILE A 245 -4.50 12.02 -18.22
C ILE A 245 -5.21 13.34 -17.89
N ARG A 246 -4.77 14.47 -18.45
CA ARG A 246 -5.44 15.77 -18.25
C ARG A 246 -6.89 15.74 -18.71
N HIS A 247 -7.14 15.16 -19.89
CA HIS A 247 -8.52 15.00 -20.40
C HIS A 247 -9.35 14.12 -19.48
N HIS A 248 -8.79 13.02 -18.98
CA HIS A 248 -9.49 12.13 -18.07
C HIS A 248 -9.82 12.80 -16.74
N LEU A 249 -8.88 13.54 -16.15
CA LEU A 249 -9.11 14.31 -14.93
C LEU A 249 -10.18 15.41 -15.11
N ALA A 250 -10.19 16.08 -16.27
CA ALA A 250 -11.23 17.05 -16.57
C ALA A 250 -12.61 16.39 -16.70
N TYR A 251 -12.67 15.22 -17.33
CA TYR A 251 -13.90 14.42 -17.42
C TYR A 251 -14.42 13.99 -16.04
N GLN A 252 -13.54 13.52 -15.16
CA GLN A 252 -13.91 13.12 -13.80
C GLN A 252 -14.45 14.29 -12.97
N ARG A 253 -13.78 15.45 -13.02
CA ARG A 253 -14.25 16.66 -12.33
C ARG A 253 -15.65 17.06 -12.75
N TYR A 254 -16.01 16.80 -13.99
CA TYR A 254 -17.34 17.09 -14.51
C TYR A 254 -18.39 16.07 -14.09
N ASN A 255 -18.05 14.76 -14.13
CA ASN A 255 -19.00 13.68 -13.92
C ASN A 255 -19.07 13.17 -12.48
N GLU A 256 -18.03 13.42 -11.66
CA GLU A 256 -17.92 12.99 -10.27
C GLU A 256 -17.57 14.17 -9.34
N PRO A 257 -18.42 15.23 -9.32
CA PRO A 257 -18.10 16.46 -8.61
C PRO A 257 -17.97 16.25 -7.09
N GLU A 258 -18.71 15.33 -6.49
CA GLU A 258 -18.65 15.04 -5.05
C GLU A 258 -17.29 14.48 -4.65
N TYR A 259 -16.71 13.64 -5.47
CA TYR A 259 -15.39 13.06 -5.26
C TYR A 259 -14.30 14.13 -5.32
N SER A 260 -14.34 14.96 -6.35
CA SER A 260 -13.45 16.10 -6.52
C SER A 260 -13.57 17.13 -5.40
N LEU A 261 -14.79 17.39 -4.91
CA LEU A 261 -15.05 18.32 -3.80
C LEU A 261 -14.48 17.84 -2.48
N HIS A 262 -14.59 16.53 -2.18
CA HIS A 262 -14.02 15.96 -0.95
C HIS A 262 -12.50 16.10 -0.94
N THR A 263 -11.83 15.69 -2.01
CA THR A 263 -10.39 15.81 -2.18
C THR A 263 -9.95 17.27 -2.16
N ALA A 264 -10.65 18.16 -2.87
CA ALA A 264 -10.35 19.59 -2.88
C ALA A 264 -10.50 20.22 -1.49
N LYS A 265 -11.52 19.83 -0.73
CA LYS A 265 -11.72 20.30 0.67
C LYS A 265 -10.58 19.86 1.58
N LEU A 266 -10.18 18.59 1.51
CA LEU A 266 -9.06 18.07 2.29
C LEU A 266 -7.74 18.76 1.92
N ARG A 267 -7.47 18.94 0.62
CA ARG A 267 -6.27 19.65 0.14
C ARG A 267 -6.26 21.11 0.60
N LYS A 268 -7.41 21.79 0.57
CA LYS A 268 -7.53 23.16 1.06
C LYS A 268 -7.23 23.29 2.56
N THR A 269 -7.71 22.35 3.37
CA THR A 269 -7.44 22.34 4.83
C THR A 269 -5.94 22.11 5.15
N GLN A 270 -5.20 21.52 4.22
CA GLN A 270 -3.77 21.25 4.33
C GLN A 270 -2.91 22.26 3.56
N ASN A 271 -3.50 23.35 3.05
CA ASN A 271 -2.81 24.34 2.19
C ASN A 271 -2.06 23.72 0.99
N LEU A 272 -2.60 22.64 0.42
CA LEU A 272 -2.02 21.97 -0.74
C LEU A 272 -2.53 22.61 -2.04
N PRO A 273 -1.72 22.56 -3.14
CA PRO A 273 -2.16 23.03 -4.45
C PRO A 273 -3.41 22.28 -4.91
N PRO A 274 -4.23 22.86 -5.79
CA PRO A 274 -5.37 22.17 -6.37
C PRO A 274 -4.92 20.88 -7.08
N PRO A 275 -5.77 19.86 -7.13
CA PRO A 275 -5.46 18.58 -7.76
C PRO A 275 -5.20 18.74 -9.26
#